data_20753f004f07ce5bd725d9f7289d8ad9
#
_entry.id   20753f004f07ce5bd725d9f7289d8ad9
#
_cell.length_a   1.000
_cell.length_b   1.000
_cell.length_c   1.000
_cell.angle_alpha   90.00
_cell.angle_beta   90.00
_cell.angle_gamma   90.00
#
_symmetry.space_group_name_H-M   'P 1'
#
loop_
_entity.id
_entity.type
_entity.pdbx_description
1 polymer ?
#
loop_
_entity_poly.entity_id
_entity_poly.type
_entity_poly.pdbx_seq_one_letter_code
_entity_poly.pdbx_strand_id
1 'polypeptide(L)'
;MSNEEMINTRSTIKLFCFLLGLLVYLTGFFPTMVYAFSTDMYCNFEDLKEHESHDHYNIYTRSADSNILILAPHGGGIEGGTSELARELSKKYSVFLFEGLKNDCNENLHVTSENFDEPAAVKMAAKHDNIISLYGYADAKQHILIGGTDEKRAVKLAELFNKRGFSAEAISRNHRFGGHEANNIANRNKSGKSIQIEISLALRESMFDHFTVDGREHSKNKTFYKFTESLSDFIVENY
;
A
#
# COMPACT_ATOMS: atom_id res chain seq x y z
N MET A 1 31.61 -9.29 52.44
CA MET A 1 32.03 -9.86 51.14
C MET A 1 33.49 -9.53 50.94
N SER A 2 34.33 -10.54 50.85
CA SER A 2 35.77 -10.35 50.63
C SER A 2 36.08 -9.95 49.20
N ASN A 3 37.21 -9.29 48.96
CA ASN A 3 37.64 -8.92 47.60
C ASN A 3 37.71 -10.11 46.63
N GLU A 4 37.95 -11.31 47.13
CA GLU A 4 37.98 -12.54 46.35
C GLU A 4 36.59 -12.97 45.88
N GLU A 5 35.52 -12.77 46.68
CA GLU A 5 34.13 -13.05 46.26
C GLU A 5 33.67 -12.11 45.16
N MET A 6 34.04 -10.81 45.19
CA MET A 6 33.72 -9.85 44.15
C MET A 6 34.43 -10.13 42.81
N ILE A 7 35.69 -10.59 42.85
CA ILE A 7 36.46 -10.95 41.65
C ILE A 7 35.86 -12.18 40.98
N ASN A 8 35.47 -13.16 41.78
CA ASN A 8 34.89 -14.41 41.27
C ASN A 8 33.51 -14.16 40.64
N THR A 9 32.67 -13.33 41.25
CA THR A 9 31.36 -12.98 40.73
C THR A 9 31.46 -12.24 39.38
N ARG A 10 32.40 -11.28 39.22
CA ARG A 10 32.65 -10.57 37.97
C ARG A 10 33.16 -11.47 36.85
N SER A 11 34.00 -12.44 37.18
CA SER A 11 34.51 -13.44 36.22
C SER A 11 33.40 -14.38 35.75
N THR A 12 32.52 -14.81 36.63
CA THR A 12 31.38 -15.68 36.32
C THR A 12 30.36 -14.97 35.44
N ILE A 13 30.05 -13.68 35.69
CA ILE A 13 29.15 -12.88 34.87
C ILE A 13 29.72 -12.68 33.45
N LYS A 14 31.01 -12.39 33.33
CA LYS A 14 31.65 -12.25 32.01
C LYS A 14 31.64 -13.54 31.22
N LEU A 15 31.88 -14.67 31.84
CA LEU A 15 31.82 -16.00 31.20
C LEU A 15 30.39 -16.33 30.77
N PHE A 16 29.38 -16.01 31.58
CA PHE A 16 27.97 -16.23 31.27
C PHE A 16 27.50 -15.36 30.09
N CYS A 17 27.87 -14.08 30.05
CA CYS A 17 27.57 -13.19 28.92
C CYS A 17 28.28 -13.63 27.62
N PHE A 18 29.52 -14.14 27.73
CA PHE A 18 30.24 -14.66 26.57
C PHE A 18 29.61 -15.95 26.03
N LEU A 19 29.20 -16.87 26.91
CA LEU A 19 28.52 -18.11 26.52
C LEU A 19 27.13 -17.84 25.95
N LEU A 20 26.41 -16.86 26.49
CA LEU A 20 25.11 -16.43 25.92
C LEU A 20 25.27 -15.81 24.52
N GLY A 21 26.28 -14.97 24.33
CA GLY A 21 26.64 -14.41 23.03
C GLY A 21 27.04 -15.47 22.00
N LEU A 22 27.81 -16.48 22.45
CA LEU A 22 28.23 -17.60 21.60
C LEU A 22 27.03 -18.50 21.22
N LEU A 23 26.09 -18.71 22.14
CA LEU A 23 24.88 -19.50 21.89
C LEU A 23 24.00 -18.82 20.83
N VAL A 24 23.84 -17.50 20.91
CA VAL A 24 23.10 -16.71 19.91
C VAL A 24 23.79 -16.77 18.53
N TYR A 25 25.13 -16.79 18.51
CA TYR A 25 25.88 -16.89 17.25
C TYR A 25 25.81 -18.31 16.63
N LEU A 26 25.84 -19.37 17.47
CA LEU A 26 25.79 -20.77 17.03
C LEU A 26 24.39 -21.24 16.63
N THR A 27 23.32 -20.61 17.15
CA THR A 27 21.94 -20.97 16.81
C THR A 27 21.46 -20.35 15.51
N GLY A 28 22.28 -19.50 14.86
CA GLY A 28 21.89 -18.84 13.62
C GLY A 28 20.59 -18.03 13.77
N PHE A 29 20.30 -17.53 14.97
CA PHE A 29 19.17 -16.67 15.22
C PHE A 29 19.44 -15.32 14.52
N PHE A 30 19.31 -15.34 13.19
CA PHE A 30 19.00 -14.11 12.50
C PHE A 30 17.70 -13.60 13.13
N PRO A 31 17.66 -12.37 13.64
CA PRO A 31 16.37 -11.77 13.93
C PRO A 31 15.62 -11.84 12.59
N THR A 32 14.71 -12.79 12.46
CA THR A 32 13.65 -12.62 11.49
C THR A 32 13.11 -11.26 11.84
N MET A 33 13.24 -10.27 10.94
CA MET A 33 12.47 -9.06 11.03
C MET A 33 11.03 -9.55 11.11
N VAL A 34 10.52 -9.65 12.31
CA VAL A 34 9.09 -9.71 12.54
C VAL A 34 8.64 -8.34 12.04
N TYR A 35 8.21 -8.30 10.78
CA TYR A 35 7.40 -7.19 10.34
C TYR A 35 6.20 -7.23 11.29
N ALA A 36 6.24 -6.35 12.28
CA ALA A 36 5.07 -6.08 13.07
C ALA A 36 3.98 -5.78 12.04
N PHE A 37 2.94 -6.62 12.00
CA PHE A 37 1.71 -6.22 11.36
C PHE A 37 1.35 -4.93 12.05
N SER A 38 1.45 -3.81 11.33
CA SER A 38 0.92 -2.56 11.80
C SER A 38 -0.57 -2.83 11.93
N THR A 39 -1.03 -2.99 13.17
CA THR A 39 -2.45 -2.89 13.44
C THR A 39 -2.80 -1.44 13.18
N ASP A 40 -3.80 -1.18 12.33
CA ASP A 40 -4.28 0.18 12.08
C ASP A 40 -4.46 0.91 13.40
N MET A 41 -4.11 2.20 13.43
CA MET A 41 -4.33 3.04 14.61
C MET A 41 -5.83 3.23 14.85
N TYR A 42 -6.61 3.29 13.79
CA TYR A 42 -8.06 3.51 13.81
C TYR A 42 -8.79 2.28 13.26
N CYS A 43 -9.92 1.94 13.90
CA CYS A 43 -10.71 0.76 13.50
C CYS A 43 -11.37 0.94 12.13
N ASN A 44 -11.72 2.18 11.75
CA ASN A 44 -12.36 2.55 10.49
C ASN A 44 -12.19 4.06 10.24
N PHE A 45 -12.78 4.60 9.18
CA PHE A 45 -12.70 6.02 8.87
C PHE A 45 -13.46 6.90 9.89
N GLU A 46 -14.58 6.44 10.43
CA GLU A 46 -15.33 7.22 11.44
C GLU A 46 -14.50 7.42 12.72
N ASP A 47 -13.81 6.35 13.18
CA ASP A 47 -12.87 6.41 14.31
C ASP A 47 -11.70 7.37 14.02
N LEU A 48 -11.12 7.29 12.81
CA LEU A 48 -10.08 8.22 12.36
C LEU A 48 -10.57 9.68 12.44
N LYS A 49 -11.73 9.95 11.89
CA LYS A 49 -12.31 11.29 11.82
C LYS A 49 -12.61 11.90 13.20
N GLU A 50 -12.93 11.07 14.20
CA GLU A 50 -13.15 11.52 15.56
C GLU A 50 -11.87 11.97 16.28
N HIS A 51 -10.71 11.45 15.85
CA HIS A 51 -9.42 11.64 16.53
C HIS A 51 -8.42 12.51 15.76
N GLU A 52 -8.56 12.64 14.42
CA GLU A 52 -7.65 13.40 13.58
C GLU A 52 -8.25 14.75 13.16
N SER A 53 -7.40 15.75 13.10
CA SER A 53 -7.80 17.07 12.60
C SER A 53 -8.07 17.03 11.08
N HIS A 54 -9.01 17.83 10.61
CA HIS A 54 -9.38 17.92 9.20
C HIS A 54 -8.25 18.36 8.27
N ASP A 55 -7.22 19.03 8.79
CA ASP A 55 -6.02 19.42 8.05
C ASP A 55 -4.96 18.31 7.97
N HIS A 56 -5.15 17.20 8.70
CA HIS A 56 -4.27 16.02 8.62
C HIS A 56 -4.55 15.12 7.42
N TYR A 57 -5.68 15.29 6.74
CA TYR A 57 -6.04 14.49 5.57
C TYR A 57 -6.89 15.28 4.56
N ASN A 58 -6.93 14.77 3.34
CA ASN A 58 -7.78 15.30 2.28
C ASN A 58 -8.58 14.18 1.61
N ILE A 59 -9.80 14.49 1.22
CA ILE A 59 -10.63 13.62 0.40
C ILE A 59 -10.85 14.31 -0.94
N TYR A 60 -10.41 13.66 -2.00
CA TYR A 60 -10.65 14.14 -3.36
C TYR A 60 -11.53 13.17 -4.14
N THR A 61 -12.55 13.70 -4.76
CA THR A 61 -13.46 12.93 -5.62
C THR A 61 -13.63 13.60 -6.97
N ARG A 62 -13.64 12.79 -8.02
CA ARG A 62 -13.99 13.23 -9.36
C ARG A 62 -14.87 12.19 -10.03
N SER A 63 -16.02 12.60 -10.54
CA SER A 63 -16.88 11.77 -11.38
C SER A 63 -16.57 12.00 -12.84
N ALA A 64 -16.50 10.93 -13.62
CA ALA A 64 -16.39 10.94 -15.07
C ALA A 64 -17.51 10.07 -15.67
N ASP A 65 -17.75 10.21 -16.95
CA ASP A 65 -18.64 9.30 -17.70
C ASP A 65 -17.90 7.98 -17.97
N SER A 66 -17.77 7.19 -16.90
CA SER A 66 -17.03 5.93 -16.88
C SER A 66 -17.67 4.98 -15.88
N ASN A 67 -17.75 3.70 -16.23
CA ASN A 67 -18.17 2.64 -15.31
C ASN A 67 -17.03 2.14 -14.40
N ILE A 68 -15.82 2.71 -14.54
CA ILE A 68 -14.63 2.39 -13.74
C ILE A 68 -14.39 3.47 -12.69
N LEU A 69 -14.17 3.04 -11.46
CA LEU A 69 -13.65 3.88 -10.39
C LEU A 69 -12.20 3.50 -10.11
N ILE A 70 -11.30 4.48 -10.16
CA ILE A 70 -9.95 4.37 -9.63
C ILE A 70 -10.00 4.79 -8.16
N LEU A 71 -9.53 3.93 -7.27
CA LEU A 71 -9.59 4.13 -5.82
C LEU A 71 -8.17 4.12 -5.25
N ALA A 72 -7.78 5.16 -4.50
CA ALA A 72 -6.54 5.19 -3.73
C ALA A 72 -6.85 5.63 -2.29
N PRO A 73 -7.16 4.69 -1.39
CA PRO A 73 -7.56 5.01 -0.02
C PRO A 73 -6.38 5.32 0.90
N HIS A 74 -5.15 5.11 0.45
CA HIS A 74 -3.92 5.35 1.22
C HIS A 74 -2.98 6.35 0.52
N GLY A 75 -3.56 7.40 -0.03
CA GLY A 75 -2.81 8.41 -0.78
C GLY A 75 -1.99 9.38 0.08
N GLY A 76 -1.42 10.38 -0.57
CA GLY A 76 -0.62 11.42 0.08
C GLY A 76 0.66 10.88 0.71
N GLY A 77 0.82 11.09 2.01
CA GLY A 77 1.96 10.60 2.78
C GLY A 77 1.83 9.17 3.30
N ILE A 78 0.65 8.52 3.19
CA ILE A 78 0.41 7.16 3.69
C ILE A 78 1.21 6.16 2.81
N GLU A 79 0.88 6.09 1.54
CA GLU A 79 1.54 5.25 0.53
C GLU A 79 1.92 6.12 -0.68
N GLY A 80 2.92 6.97 -0.50
CA GLY A 80 3.29 7.99 -1.48
C GLY A 80 3.42 7.46 -2.91
N GLY A 81 2.91 8.21 -3.88
CA GLY A 81 2.84 7.86 -5.29
C GLY A 81 1.47 7.40 -5.78
N THR A 82 0.64 6.80 -4.91
CA THR A 82 -0.68 6.29 -5.28
C THR A 82 -1.68 7.40 -5.65
N SER A 83 -1.66 8.52 -4.93
CA SER A 83 -2.47 9.70 -5.26
C SER A 83 -2.14 10.27 -6.63
N GLU A 84 -0.86 10.43 -6.93
CA GLU A 84 -0.39 11.02 -8.16
C GLU A 84 -0.77 10.14 -9.36
N LEU A 85 -0.67 8.81 -9.22
CA LEU A 85 -1.13 7.85 -10.24
C LEU A 85 -2.64 7.97 -10.47
N ALA A 86 -3.43 7.97 -9.39
CA ALA A 86 -4.89 8.10 -9.51
C ALA A 86 -5.32 9.45 -10.07
N ARG A 87 -4.64 10.56 -9.69
CA ARG A 87 -4.89 11.89 -10.28
C ARG A 87 -4.61 11.93 -11.77
N GLU A 88 -3.55 11.28 -12.25
CA GLU A 88 -3.28 11.18 -13.69
C GLU A 88 -4.42 10.46 -14.42
N LEU A 89 -4.90 9.34 -13.86
CA LEU A 89 -6.01 8.56 -14.40
C LEU A 89 -7.35 9.30 -14.29
N SER A 90 -7.47 10.29 -13.41
CA SER A 90 -8.68 11.10 -13.26
C SER A 90 -9.05 11.90 -14.51
N LYS A 91 -8.12 12.07 -15.45
CA LYS A 91 -8.40 12.70 -16.75
C LYS A 91 -9.45 11.94 -17.56
N LYS A 92 -9.57 10.62 -17.34
CA LYS A 92 -10.47 9.73 -18.10
C LYS A 92 -11.50 9.02 -17.23
N TYR A 93 -11.17 8.70 -15.96
CA TYR A 93 -11.97 7.82 -15.10
C TYR A 93 -12.49 8.56 -13.86
N SER A 94 -13.54 8.03 -13.25
CA SER A 94 -13.96 8.45 -11.91
C SER A 94 -12.85 8.08 -10.90
N VAL A 95 -12.63 8.97 -9.94
CA VAL A 95 -11.53 8.80 -8.95
C VAL A 95 -12.01 9.15 -7.57
N PHE A 96 -11.59 8.35 -6.59
CA PHE A 96 -11.63 8.64 -5.18
C PHE A 96 -10.21 8.54 -4.59
N LEU A 97 -9.81 9.54 -3.82
CA LEU A 97 -8.55 9.56 -3.05
C LEU A 97 -8.85 9.91 -1.60
N PHE A 98 -8.20 9.20 -0.69
CA PHE A 98 -7.96 9.65 0.68
C PHE A 98 -6.45 9.86 0.84
N GLU A 99 -6.04 11.02 1.33
CA GLU A 99 -4.64 11.44 1.33
C GLU A 99 -4.22 11.89 2.72
N GLY A 100 -3.17 11.30 3.26
CA GLY A 100 -2.53 11.80 4.47
C GLY A 100 -1.71 13.05 4.18
N LEU A 101 -1.89 14.09 5.00
CA LEU A 101 -1.27 15.41 4.86
C LEU A 101 -0.47 15.82 6.10
N LYS A 102 -0.22 14.91 7.03
CA LYS A 102 0.60 15.19 8.20
C LYS A 102 2.05 15.42 7.79
N ASN A 103 2.77 16.24 8.55
CA ASN A 103 4.19 16.46 8.33
C ASN A 103 5.03 15.18 8.56
N ASP A 104 4.55 14.31 9.46
CA ASP A 104 5.14 13.02 9.81
C ASP A 104 4.05 12.02 10.22
N CYS A 105 4.42 10.74 10.36
CA CYS A 105 3.53 9.68 10.84
C CYS A 105 2.21 9.56 10.06
N ASN A 106 2.24 9.76 8.72
CA ASN A 106 1.07 9.59 7.87
C ASN A 106 0.58 8.12 7.83
N GLU A 107 1.45 7.16 8.11
CA GLU A 107 1.11 5.74 8.27
C GLU A 107 0.05 5.50 9.35
N ASN A 108 -0.05 6.39 10.33
CA ASN A 108 -1.10 6.33 11.36
C ASN A 108 -2.51 6.58 10.79
N LEU A 109 -2.62 7.20 9.62
CA LEU A 109 -3.89 7.44 8.92
C LEU A 109 -4.31 6.25 8.04
N HIS A 110 -3.52 5.17 8.05
CA HIS A 110 -3.87 3.96 7.34
C HIS A 110 -5.09 3.30 8.00
N VAL A 111 -6.06 2.93 7.17
CA VAL A 111 -7.21 2.10 7.55
C VAL A 111 -7.32 0.99 6.53
N THR A 112 -7.19 -0.26 6.96
CA THR A 112 -7.22 -1.41 6.05
C THR A 112 -8.48 -1.41 5.18
N SER A 113 -8.35 -1.86 3.93
CA SER A 113 -9.40 -1.75 2.91
C SER A 113 -10.73 -2.43 3.27
N GLU A 114 -10.70 -3.44 4.14
CA GLU A 114 -11.89 -4.12 4.67
C GLU A 114 -12.68 -3.23 5.65
N ASN A 115 -11.99 -2.33 6.32
CA ASN A 115 -12.57 -1.43 7.32
C ASN A 115 -12.73 0.00 6.81
N PHE A 116 -12.28 0.28 5.57
CA PHE A 116 -12.36 1.61 4.98
C PHE A 116 -13.81 1.94 4.59
N ASP A 117 -14.46 2.78 5.37
CA ASP A 117 -15.89 3.09 5.30
C ASP A 117 -16.17 4.59 5.06
N GLU A 118 -15.20 5.34 4.51
CA GLU A 118 -15.40 6.74 4.18
C GLU A 118 -16.65 6.93 3.28
N PRO A 119 -17.60 7.80 3.67
CA PRO A 119 -18.93 7.85 3.03
C PRO A 119 -18.93 8.15 1.53
N ALA A 120 -18.02 9.01 1.03
CA ALA A 120 -17.92 9.29 -0.40
C ALA A 120 -17.32 8.10 -1.16
N ALA A 121 -16.33 7.41 -0.59
CA ALA A 121 -15.77 6.18 -1.14
C ALA A 121 -16.84 5.10 -1.29
N VAL A 122 -17.58 4.82 -0.22
CA VAL A 122 -18.68 3.84 -0.22
C VAL A 122 -19.75 4.20 -1.25
N LYS A 123 -20.15 5.48 -1.32
CA LYS A 123 -21.13 5.97 -2.29
C LYS A 123 -20.64 5.86 -3.72
N MET A 124 -19.37 6.15 -3.97
CA MET A 124 -18.79 6.04 -5.30
C MET A 124 -18.62 4.58 -5.70
N ALA A 125 -18.11 3.72 -4.79
CA ALA A 125 -17.99 2.29 -5.03
C ALA A 125 -19.34 1.70 -5.48
N ALA A 126 -20.41 1.93 -4.72
CA ALA A 126 -21.75 1.41 -5.01
C ALA A 126 -22.36 1.91 -6.35
N LYS A 127 -21.82 2.99 -6.95
CA LYS A 127 -22.29 3.54 -8.23
C LYS A 127 -21.57 2.96 -9.44
N HIS A 128 -20.39 2.39 -9.28
CA HIS A 128 -19.56 1.90 -10.39
C HIS A 128 -19.69 0.40 -10.57
N ASP A 129 -19.49 -0.08 -11.78
CA ASP A 129 -19.56 -1.51 -12.09
C ASP A 129 -18.25 -2.22 -11.74
N ASN A 130 -17.12 -1.54 -11.86
CA ASN A 130 -15.80 -2.09 -11.59
C ASN A 130 -14.93 -1.08 -10.84
N ILE A 131 -14.03 -1.59 -9.99
CA ILE A 131 -13.05 -0.77 -9.27
C ILE A 131 -11.65 -1.30 -9.53
N ILE A 132 -10.71 -0.38 -9.74
CA ILE A 132 -9.28 -0.64 -9.72
C ILE A 132 -8.71 0.18 -8.57
N SER A 133 -8.21 -0.51 -7.55
CA SER A 133 -7.60 0.12 -6.38
C SER A 133 -6.08 0.11 -6.45
N LEU A 134 -5.47 1.22 -6.03
CA LEU A 134 -4.04 1.45 -6.02
C LEU A 134 -3.54 1.53 -4.58
N TYR A 135 -2.60 0.66 -4.24
CA TYR A 135 -1.97 0.55 -2.93
C TYR A 135 -0.46 0.52 -3.06
N GLY A 136 0.21 0.73 -1.95
CA GLY A 136 1.64 0.62 -1.86
C GLY A 136 2.08 -0.33 -0.75
N TYR A 137 3.13 -1.08 -0.99
CA TYR A 137 3.74 -1.92 0.04
C TYR A 137 5.25 -1.68 0.13
N ALA A 138 5.83 -2.05 1.28
CA ALA A 138 7.26 -1.92 1.53
C ALA A 138 8.03 -3.07 0.88
N ASP A 139 8.78 -2.77 -0.17
CA ASP A 139 9.75 -3.68 -0.79
C ASP A 139 10.84 -2.86 -1.48
N ALA A 140 12.09 -3.32 -1.36
CA ALA A 140 13.27 -2.74 -2.01
C ALA A 140 13.42 -3.14 -3.48
N LYS A 141 12.63 -4.09 -3.97
CA LYS A 141 12.59 -4.49 -5.38
C LYS A 141 11.43 -3.79 -6.07
N GLN A 142 11.67 -3.31 -7.28
CA GLN A 142 10.61 -2.76 -8.13
C GLN A 142 9.69 -3.88 -8.58
N HIS A 143 8.48 -3.94 -8.04
CA HIS A 143 7.54 -5.01 -8.30
C HIS A 143 6.09 -4.57 -8.14
N ILE A 144 5.17 -5.26 -8.83
CA ILE A 144 3.73 -5.05 -8.80
C ILE A 144 3.06 -6.38 -8.48
N LEU A 145 2.26 -6.40 -7.41
CA LEU A 145 1.39 -7.52 -7.09
C LEU A 145 -0.04 -7.17 -7.48
N ILE A 146 -0.75 -8.07 -8.14
CA ILE A 146 -2.10 -7.80 -8.66
C ILE A 146 -3.06 -8.86 -8.14
N GLY A 147 -3.98 -8.43 -7.29
CA GLY A 147 -5.05 -9.21 -6.71
C GLY A 147 -6.43 -8.69 -7.12
N GLY A 148 -7.41 -8.89 -6.25
CA GLY A 148 -8.80 -8.52 -6.46
C GLY A 148 -9.67 -9.70 -6.89
N THR A 149 -10.97 -9.48 -6.93
CA THR A 149 -11.96 -10.52 -7.25
C THR A 149 -12.04 -10.86 -8.73
N ASP A 150 -11.49 -10.02 -9.62
CA ASP A 150 -11.40 -10.31 -11.06
C ASP A 150 -10.06 -10.94 -11.42
N GLU A 151 -9.85 -12.18 -10.97
CA GLU A 151 -8.61 -12.93 -11.17
C GLU A 151 -8.19 -13.03 -12.65
N LYS A 152 -9.16 -13.14 -13.58
CA LYS A 152 -8.87 -13.22 -15.02
C LYS A 152 -8.25 -11.94 -15.55
N ARG A 153 -8.80 -10.80 -15.16
CA ARG A 153 -8.25 -9.50 -15.55
C ARG A 153 -6.96 -9.18 -14.80
N ALA A 154 -6.80 -9.63 -13.54
CA ALA A 154 -5.55 -9.51 -12.80
C ALA A 154 -4.38 -10.19 -13.53
N VAL A 155 -4.57 -11.42 -14.03
CA VAL A 155 -3.56 -12.13 -14.84
C VAL A 155 -3.21 -11.36 -16.11
N LYS A 156 -4.21 -10.91 -16.88
CA LYS A 156 -3.97 -10.13 -18.10
C LYS A 156 -3.23 -8.82 -17.85
N LEU A 157 -3.53 -8.15 -16.74
CA LEU A 157 -2.86 -6.91 -16.35
C LEU A 157 -1.39 -7.18 -15.98
N ALA A 158 -1.11 -8.27 -15.25
CA ALA A 158 0.26 -8.67 -14.95
C ALA A 158 1.06 -8.97 -16.23
N GLU A 159 0.48 -9.68 -17.19
CA GLU A 159 1.08 -9.95 -18.50
C GLU A 159 1.38 -8.64 -19.27
N LEU A 160 0.44 -7.69 -19.26
CA LEU A 160 0.64 -6.39 -19.91
C LEU A 160 1.77 -5.60 -19.24
N PHE A 161 1.81 -5.51 -17.92
CA PHE A 161 2.89 -4.82 -17.23
C PHE A 161 4.25 -5.47 -17.50
N ASN A 162 4.34 -6.80 -17.51
CA ASN A 162 5.56 -7.51 -17.85
C ASN A 162 6.00 -7.23 -19.32
N LYS A 163 5.06 -7.25 -20.26
CA LYS A 163 5.31 -6.87 -21.66
C LYS A 163 5.80 -5.43 -21.82
N ARG A 164 5.35 -4.55 -20.94
CA ARG A 164 5.77 -3.15 -20.87
C ARG A 164 7.06 -2.95 -20.06
N GLY A 165 7.70 -4.05 -19.58
CA GLY A 165 9.00 -4.03 -18.89
C GLY A 165 8.93 -3.62 -17.41
N PHE A 166 7.77 -3.78 -16.75
CA PHE A 166 7.66 -3.83 -15.30
C PHE A 166 7.82 -5.30 -14.85
N SER A 167 8.15 -5.48 -13.55
CA SER A 167 8.04 -6.80 -12.93
C SER A 167 6.66 -6.88 -12.26
N ALA A 168 5.80 -7.78 -12.69
CA ALA A 168 4.43 -7.89 -12.18
C ALA A 168 3.98 -9.35 -12.10
N GLU A 169 3.20 -9.67 -11.08
CA GLU A 169 2.56 -10.97 -10.93
C GLU A 169 1.12 -10.86 -10.43
N ALA A 170 0.26 -11.75 -10.92
CA ALA A 170 -1.06 -11.96 -10.36
C ALA A 170 -0.94 -12.89 -9.15
N ILE A 171 -1.39 -12.42 -8.00
CA ILE A 171 -1.27 -13.14 -6.73
C ILE A 171 -2.51 -13.98 -6.43
N SER A 172 -2.30 -15.05 -5.65
CA SER A 172 -3.39 -15.94 -5.26
C SER A 172 -4.36 -15.27 -4.29
N ARG A 173 -5.58 -15.79 -4.23
CA ARG A 173 -6.62 -15.37 -3.29
C ARG A 173 -6.16 -15.37 -1.83
N ASN A 174 -5.32 -16.32 -1.45
CA ASN A 174 -4.84 -16.48 -0.08
C ASN A 174 -3.61 -15.63 0.25
N HIS A 175 -3.13 -14.84 -0.71
CA HIS A 175 -2.05 -13.90 -0.45
C HIS A 175 -2.54 -12.76 0.45
N ARG A 176 -1.69 -12.27 1.36
CA ARG A 176 -2.04 -11.18 2.30
C ARG A 176 -2.57 -9.90 1.62
N PHE A 177 -2.19 -9.69 0.37
CA PHE A 177 -2.65 -8.59 -0.48
C PHE A 177 -3.68 -9.04 -1.52
N GLY A 178 -4.33 -10.19 -1.31
CA GLY A 178 -5.25 -10.80 -2.27
C GLY A 178 -6.47 -9.96 -2.60
N GLY A 179 -6.98 -9.19 -1.64
CA GLY A 179 -8.09 -8.24 -1.84
C GLY A 179 -9.42 -8.91 -2.19
N HIS A 180 -9.68 -10.11 -1.67
CA HIS A 180 -10.88 -10.91 -2.01
C HIS A 180 -12.01 -10.79 -0.99
N GLU A 181 -11.78 -10.16 0.14
CA GLU A 181 -12.74 -10.02 1.23
C GLU A 181 -13.95 -9.22 0.76
N ALA A 182 -15.14 -9.70 1.08
CA ALA A 182 -16.39 -9.08 0.62
C ALA A 182 -16.58 -7.65 1.16
N ASN A 183 -16.00 -7.36 2.32
CA ASN A 183 -16.02 -6.05 2.96
C ASN A 183 -14.88 -5.12 2.50
N ASN A 184 -13.93 -5.59 1.68
CA ASN A 184 -12.96 -4.70 1.03
C ASN A 184 -13.70 -3.63 0.21
N ILE A 185 -13.33 -2.36 0.38
CA ILE A 185 -14.00 -1.22 -0.26
C ILE A 185 -14.08 -1.37 -1.79
N ALA A 186 -13.05 -1.95 -2.43
CA ALA A 186 -13.05 -2.18 -3.87
C ALA A 186 -14.07 -3.25 -4.32
N ASN A 187 -14.51 -4.14 -3.43
CA ASN A 187 -15.49 -5.19 -3.73
C ASN A 187 -16.94 -4.75 -3.50
N ARG A 188 -17.16 -3.56 -2.92
CA ARG A 188 -18.49 -2.99 -2.67
C ARG A 188 -19.12 -2.31 -3.90
N ASN A 189 -18.59 -2.59 -5.10
CA ASN A 189 -19.14 -2.11 -6.37
C ASN A 189 -20.32 -2.99 -6.84
N LYS A 190 -21.04 -2.56 -7.88
CA LYS A 190 -22.23 -3.25 -8.38
C LYS A 190 -22.00 -4.69 -8.83
N SER A 191 -20.84 -4.98 -9.42
CA SER A 191 -20.54 -6.31 -9.96
C SER A 191 -19.84 -7.22 -8.95
N GLY A 192 -19.32 -6.67 -7.84
CA GLY A 192 -18.39 -7.34 -6.93
C GLY A 192 -17.02 -7.65 -7.58
N LYS A 193 -16.70 -7.05 -8.74
CA LYS A 193 -15.46 -7.28 -9.48
C LYS A 193 -14.50 -6.12 -9.30
N SER A 194 -13.30 -6.44 -8.83
CA SER A 194 -12.23 -5.46 -8.62
C SER A 194 -10.87 -6.01 -9.05
N ILE A 195 -9.96 -5.08 -9.35
CA ILE A 195 -8.52 -5.34 -9.40
C ILE A 195 -7.87 -4.54 -8.28
N GLN A 196 -7.04 -5.18 -7.48
CA GLN A 196 -6.20 -4.55 -6.46
C GLN A 196 -4.76 -4.56 -6.93
N ILE A 197 -4.14 -3.39 -7.01
CA ILE A 197 -2.76 -3.21 -7.48
C ILE A 197 -1.91 -2.72 -6.31
N GLU A 198 -0.98 -3.57 -5.88
CA GLU A 198 0.00 -3.29 -4.85
C GLU A 198 1.34 -2.93 -5.51
N ILE A 199 1.83 -1.73 -5.26
CA ILE A 199 3.02 -1.19 -5.91
C ILE A 199 4.12 -1.07 -4.88
N SER A 200 5.25 -1.74 -5.08
CA SER A 200 6.38 -1.69 -4.14
C SER A 200 6.91 -0.27 -3.95
N LEU A 201 7.47 0.02 -2.78
CA LEU A 201 8.08 1.32 -2.49
C LEU A 201 9.14 1.68 -3.53
N ALA A 202 10.05 0.75 -3.84
CA ALA A 202 11.12 1.00 -4.81
C ALA A 202 10.59 1.33 -6.21
N LEU A 203 9.45 0.74 -6.64
CA LEU A 203 8.84 1.10 -7.91
C LEU A 203 8.18 2.48 -7.83
N ARG A 204 7.45 2.79 -6.76
CA ARG A 204 6.84 4.10 -6.56
C ARG A 204 7.89 5.22 -6.52
N GLU A 205 9.00 5.00 -5.80
CA GLU A 205 10.14 5.93 -5.79
C GLU A 205 10.71 6.17 -7.18
N SER A 206 10.86 5.12 -8.00
CA SER A 206 11.41 5.22 -9.36
C SER A 206 10.53 5.99 -10.35
N MET A 207 9.30 6.33 -9.99
CA MET A 207 8.35 7.10 -10.82
C MET A 207 8.52 8.61 -10.71
N PHE A 208 9.36 9.07 -9.78
CA PHE A 208 9.53 10.51 -9.48
C PHE A 208 11.02 10.84 -9.33
N ASP A 209 11.41 12.01 -9.79
CA ASP A 209 12.80 12.50 -9.59
C ASP A 209 13.00 13.00 -8.15
N HIS A 210 11.91 13.41 -7.47
CA HIS A 210 11.88 13.83 -6.06
C HIS A 210 10.70 13.18 -5.34
N PHE A 211 10.96 12.13 -4.54
CA PHE A 211 9.94 11.34 -3.84
C PHE A 211 9.58 11.92 -2.46
N THR A 212 9.34 13.21 -2.37
CA THR A 212 8.77 13.88 -1.19
C THR A 212 7.30 14.20 -1.41
N VAL A 213 6.54 14.49 -0.36
CA VAL A 213 5.12 14.83 -0.49
C VAL A 213 4.92 15.95 -1.51
N ASP A 214 5.66 17.05 -1.37
CA ASP A 214 5.57 18.20 -2.28
C ASP A 214 6.25 17.94 -3.63
N GLY A 215 7.33 17.15 -3.63
CA GLY A 215 8.15 16.91 -4.83
C GLY A 215 7.46 16.06 -5.88
N ARG A 216 6.67 15.05 -5.49
CA ARG A 216 6.04 14.10 -6.40
C ARG A 216 5.14 14.76 -7.44
N GLU A 217 4.37 15.78 -7.05
CA GLU A 217 3.47 16.46 -7.99
C GLU A 217 4.21 17.06 -9.20
N HIS A 218 5.45 17.52 -9.00
CA HIS A 218 6.23 18.26 -10.01
C HIS A 218 7.40 17.47 -10.59
N SER A 219 7.60 16.20 -10.21
CA SER A 219 8.76 15.40 -10.62
C SER A 219 8.40 14.04 -11.23
N LYS A 220 7.21 13.91 -11.78
CA LYS A 220 6.75 12.73 -12.51
C LYS A 220 7.64 12.47 -13.73
N ASN A 221 8.19 11.26 -13.85
CA ASN A 221 9.11 10.92 -14.92
C ASN A 221 8.54 9.87 -15.89
N LYS A 222 9.37 9.39 -16.80
CA LYS A 222 8.96 8.41 -17.84
C LYS A 222 8.37 7.12 -17.27
N THR A 223 8.86 6.66 -16.12
CA THR A 223 8.33 5.44 -15.47
C THR A 223 6.90 5.65 -14.99
N PHE A 224 6.61 6.83 -14.43
CA PHE A 224 5.27 7.23 -14.01
C PHE A 224 4.28 7.20 -15.18
N TYR A 225 4.60 7.88 -16.27
CA TYR A 225 3.71 7.93 -17.43
C TYR A 225 3.56 6.57 -18.11
N LYS A 226 4.63 5.80 -18.21
CA LYS A 226 4.59 4.43 -18.74
C LYS A 226 3.64 3.53 -17.92
N PHE A 227 3.62 3.67 -16.58
CA PHE A 227 2.71 2.93 -15.72
C PHE A 227 1.24 3.36 -15.96
N THR A 228 0.94 4.65 -15.91
CA THR A 228 -0.42 5.17 -16.08
C THR A 228 -0.98 4.92 -17.48
N GLU A 229 -0.16 5.03 -18.52
CA GLU A 229 -0.52 4.68 -19.89
C GLU A 229 -0.82 3.19 -20.01
N SER A 230 0.04 2.32 -19.45
CA SER A 230 -0.19 0.86 -19.47
C SER A 230 -1.52 0.49 -18.81
N LEU A 231 -1.82 1.08 -17.65
CA LEU A 231 -3.08 0.85 -16.96
C LEU A 231 -4.27 1.41 -17.74
N SER A 232 -4.13 2.59 -18.33
CA SER A 232 -5.18 3.18 -19.17
C SER A 232 -5.48 2.35 -20.43
N ASP A 233 -4.44 1.84 -21.12
CA ASP A 233 -4.59 0.97 -22.27
C ASP A 233 -5.31 -0.32 -21.87
N PHE A 234 -4.90 -0.92 -20.74
CA PHE A 234 -5.56 -2.11 -20.19
C PHE A 234 -7.06 -1.88 -19.95
N ILE A 235 -7.41 -0.75 -19.35
CA ILE A 235 -8.82 -0.42 -19.08
C ILE A 235 -9.61 -0.32 -20.39
N VAL A 236 -9.10 0.39 -21.38
CA VAL A 236 -9.76 0.55 -22.69
C VAL A 236 -9.96 -0.79 -23.40
N GLU A 237 -9.02 -1.73 -23.26
CA GLU A 237 -9.10 -3.03 -23.93
C GLU A 237 -10.00 -4.06 -23.23
N ASN A 238 -10.26 -3.89 -21.92
CA ASN A 238 -10.88 -4.94 -21.12
C ASN A 238 -12.20 -4.55 -20.45
N TYR A 239 -12.59 -3.27 -20.52
CA TYR A 239 -13.82 -2.75 -19.91
C TYR A 239 -14.64 -1.93 -20.90
#